data_be79956c4bf75b805f4e4b14dd08859d
#
_entry.id   be79956c4bf75b805f4e4b14dd08859d
#
_cell.length_a   1.000
_cell.length_b   1.000
_cell.length_c   1.000
_cell.angle_alpha   90.00
_cell.angle_beta   90.00
_cell.angle_gamma   90.00
#
_symmetry.space_group_name_H-M   'P 1'
#
loop_
_entity.id
_entity.type
_entity.pdbx_description
1 polymer ?
#
loop_
_entity_poly.entity_id
_entity_poly.type
_entity_poly.pdbx_seq_one_letter_code
_entity_poly.pdbx_strand_id
1 'polypeptide(L)'
;MALFTPSASPAITVKEIDLTGVVPNVQTTTGAYVGNFRWGPAEVVTLVDNEATLVSKFASPDDNNSIDFHTAAYFLRYSNSLQVVREVTSVAVNSFDSDSPSMTAGVRTGGFGHTIKNDDAFDTQASARDSDKHSFIGRYPGALGNSLSIHTCVADSAGATQPFAAWAYKSSFDGAPTTSSHATGKSATLDEIHVAVVDRLGEFTGTVGTVLETYPFLSLALGAKNTDGSSNYIKDVINNRSEYVWLAGFSAQSQFSANAGTTATASKSYINAAKTPVVESFTLVNGVNSAALTPTEVATGFDLFEDVDTTTVDFLIAPGMTSNTDQASVVNDLVSIASSTRKDCVVNASPSRISVVNATNPTTDAVTSADLFTRSSYLIVDNNYLKVYDKYNDKYIMIPASSSTAGLCAAADRDAAPWFSPAGQRRGAYLGITSTSYSPNKSQRDTLYKAGLNPAGNIPGQGVLLFGDKTFMARPSAFDRINVRRLFLVIERAVSLAARNVMFEFNDEFTRAEFVNILEPFLREVKGRRGITDFRVVCDETNNTAAVIDRNEFIATLFIKPARSINFVTLNFVAVRTGVEFEEVVGTV
;
A
#
# COMPACT_ATOMS: atom_id res chain seq x y z
N MET A 1 2.67 -43.18 9.87
CA MET A 1 2.08 -44.42 9.33
C MET A 1 3.17 -45.13 8.55
N ALA A 2 3.63 -46.29 8.96
CA ALA A 2 4.71 -47.00 8.27
C ALA A 2 4.16 -47.54 6.94
N LEU A 3 4.69 -47.03 5.83
CA LEU A 3 4.25 -47.32 4.46
C LEU A 3 4.88 -48.61 3.88
N PHE A 4 5.64 -49.38 4.65
CA PHE A 4 6.30 -50.58 4.16
C PHE A 4 6.12 -51.73 5.14
N THR A 5 5.39 -52.75 4.74
CA THR A 5 5.46 -54.06 5.34
C THR A 5 6.74 -54.77 4.85
N PRO A 6 7.58 -55.27 5.76
CA PRO A 6 8.76 -56.03 5.33
C PRO A 6 8.35 -57.26 4.50
N SER A 7 8.95 -57.43 3.34
CA SER A 7 8.74 -58.61 2.52
C SER A 7 9.40 -59.84 3.17
N ALA A 8 8.70 -60.97 3.24
CA ALA A 8 9.23 -62.22 3.75
C ALA A 8 10.14 -62.97 2.75
N SER A 9 10.31 -62.45 1.52
CA SER A 9 11.21 -62.96 0.49
C SER A 9 12.28 -61.91 0.12
N PRO A 10 13.45 -62.33 -0.38
CA PRO A 10 14.46 -61.39 -0.87
C PRO A 10 13.87 -60.44 -1.92
N ALA A 11 13.90 -59.15 -1.64
CA ALA A 11 13.39 -58.11 -2.52
C ALA A 11 14.30 -56.86 -2.45
N ILE A 12 14.42 -56.15 -3.57
CA ILE A 12 15.06 -54.85 -3.62
C ILE A 12 13.98 -53.82 -3.30
N THR A 13 14.08 -53.17 -2.13
CA THR A 13 13.23 -52.05 -1.77
C THR A 13 13.93 -50.75 -2.18
N VAL A 14 13.32 -50.02 -3.11
CA VAL A 14 13.75 -48.67 -3.47
C VAL A 14 13.03 -47.68 -2.52
N LYS A 15 13.79 -46.95 -1.74
CA LYS A 15 13.29 -45.84 -0.93
C LYS A 15 13.75 -44.55 -1.59
N GLU A 16 12.84 -43.85 -2.21
CA GLU A 16 13.08 -42.47 -2.62
C GLU A 16 12.95 -41.59 -1.36
N ILE A 17 14.03 -40.95 -0.96
CA ILE A 17 14.05 -39.92 0.05
C ILE A 17 14.25 -38.62 -0.70
N ASP A 18 13.20 -37.85 -0.83
CA ASP A 18 13.30 -36.48 -1.33
C ASP A 18 13.96 -35.62 -0.22
N LEU A 19 15.27 -35.40 -0.36
CA LEU A 19 16.07 -34.51 0.48
C LEU A 19 16.18 -33.12 -0.15
N THR A 20 15.47 -32.83 -1.24
CA THR A 20 15.45 -31.52 -1.86
C THR A 20 14.58 -30.60 -1.02
N GLY A 21 15.20 -29.87 -0.09
CA GLY A 21 14.62 -28.65 0.46
C GLY A 21 14.36 -27.70 -0.71
N VAL A 22 13.10 -27.55 -1.10
CA VAL A 22 12.73 -26.62 -2.16
C VAL A 22 12.93 -25.21 -1.64
N VAL A 23 13.77 -24.41 -2.32
CA VAL A 23 13.83 -22.97 -2.05
C VAL A 23 12.44 -22.40 -2.38
N PRO A 24 11.76 -21.73 -1.43
CA PRO A 24 10.40 -21.23 -1.66
C PRO A 24 10.38 -20.26 -2.84
N ASN A 25 9.34 -20.34 -3.67
CA ASN A 25 9.11 -19.34 -4.71
C ASN A 25 8.81 -17.99 -4.04
N VAL A 26 9.68 -17.02 -4.24
CA VAL A 26 9.57 -15.69 -3.63
C VAL A 26 8.70 -14.81 -4.51
N GLN A 27 7.62 -14.26 -3.94
CA GLN A 27 6.84 -13.23 -4.62
C GLN A 27 7.71 -11.96 -4.76
N THR A 28 7.72 -11.35 -5.95
CA THR A 28 8.59 -10.22 -6.29
C THR A 28 7.84 -9.07 -6.95
N THR A 29 6.53 -8.96 -6.66
CA THR A 29 5.62 -8.03 -7.36
C THR A 29 4.92 -7.05 -6.43
N THR A 30 5.32 -6.99 -5.15
CA THR A 30 4.69 -6.13 -4.15
C THR A 30 5.28 -4.72 -4.19
N GLY A 31 4.42 -3.73 -4.44
CA GLY A 31 4.77 -2.31 -4.35
C GLY A 31 4.41 -1.71 -3.00
N ALA A 32 5.11 -0.66 -2.59
CA ALA A 32 4.75 0.22 -1.49
C ALA A 32 4.58 1.65 -2.01
N TYR A 33 3.51 2.29 -1.59
CA TYR A 33 3.19 3.67 -1.96
C TYR A 33 2.65 4.46 -0.77
N VAL A 34 3.14 5.66 -0.59
CA VAL A 34 2.65 6.63 0.40
C VAL A 34 2.05 7.82 -0.32
N GLY A 35 0.84 8.22 0.07
CA GLY A 35 0.17 9.34 -0.59
C GLY A 35 -0.99 9.91 0.22
N ASN A 36 -1.51 11.02 -0.29
CA ASN A 36 -2.70 11.66 0.24
C ASN A 36 -3.95 11.05 -0.40
N PHE A 37 -4.83 10.49 0.42
CA PHE A 37 -6.11 9.92 -0.02
C PHE A 37 -7.26 10.58 0.73
N ARG A 38 -8.45 10.51 0.15
CA ARG A 38 -9.63 11.23 0.63
C ARG A 38 -10.20 10.67 1.93
N TRP A 39 -10.08 9.35 2.16
CA TRP A 39 -10.61 8.60 3.30
C TRP A 39 -9.67 7.47 3.70
N GLY A 40 -10.00 6.76 4.77
CA GLY A 40 -9.28 5.57 5.22
C GLY A 40 -8.26 5.83 6.34
N PRO A 41 -7.74 4.74 6.93
CA PRO A 41 -6.77 4.84 8.03
C PRO A 41 -5.49 5.53 7.55
N ALA A 42 -4.96 6.44 8.36
CA ALA A 42 -3.67 7.06 8.13
C ALA A 42 -2.60 6.42 9.05
N GLU A 43 -1.35 6.40 8.57
CA GLU A 43 -0.21 5.76 9.25
C GLU A 43 -0.45 4.25 9.49
N VAL A 44 -1.15 3.59 8.59
CA VAL A 44 -1.40 2.14 8.63
C VAL A 44 -1.17 1.53 7.25
N VAL A 45 -0.36 0.47 7.22
CA VAL A 45 -0.12 -0.28 5.98
C VAL A 45 -1.37 -1.04 5.57
N THR A 46 -1.93 -0.69 4.42
CA THR A 46 -3.15 -1.30 3.88
C THR A 46 -2.84 -2.01 2.57
N LEU A 47 -3.12 -3.31 2.50
CA LEU A 47 -2.96 -4.08 1.26
C LEU A 47 -4.13 -3.82 0.31
N VAL A 48 -3.79 -3.54 -0.95
CA VAL A 48 -4.73 -3.27 -2.05
C VAL A 48 -4.36 -4.13 -3.25
N ASP A 49 -5.33 -4.82 -3.81
CA ASP A 49 -5.16 -5.76 -4.93
C ASP A 49 -5.63 -5.20 -6.28
N ASN A 50 -6.55 -4.23 -6.26
CA ASN A 50 -7.10 -3.62 -7.46
C ASN A 50 -7.66 -2.21 -7.19
N GLU A 51 -8.03 -1.49 -8.25
CA GLU A 51 -8.58 -0.13 -8.16
C GLU A 51 -9.91 -0.07 -7.40
N ALA A 52 -10.75 -1.12 -7.47
CA ALA A 52 -12.02 -1.14 -6.73
C ALA A 52 -11.79 -1.24 -5.22
N THR A 53 -10.83 -2.07 -4.79
CA THR A 53 -10.40 -2.16 -3.38
C THR A 53 -9.77 -0.83 -2.92
N LEU A 54 -9.00 -0.16 -3.80
CA LEU A 54 -8.46 1.17 -3.49
C LEU A 54 -9.59 2.19 -3.22
N VAL A 55 -10.62 2.21 -4.08
CA VAL A 55 -11.80 3.07 -3.88
C VAL A 55 -12.56 2.69 -2.61
N SER A 56 -12.76 1.42 -2.33
CA SER A 56 -13.51 0.98 -1.14
C SER A 56 -12.82 1.37 0.17
N LYS A 57 -11.48 1.35 0.20
CA LYS A 57 -10.68 1.69 1.40
C LYS A 57 -10.41 3.19 1.54
N PHE A 58 -10.14 3.87 0.42
CA PHE A 58 -9.65 5.25 0.42
C PHE A 58 -10.59 6.25 -0.24
N ALA A 59 -11.77 5.81 -0.66
CA ALA A 59 -12.78 6.52 -1.44
C ALA A 59 -12.30 6.97 -2.84
N SER A 60 -13.23 7.48 -3.66
CA SER A 60 -12.90 8.06 -4.95
C SER A 60 -12.11 9.36 -4.79
N PRO A 61 -11.14 9.64 -5.68
CA PRO A 61 -10.32 10.84 -5.57
C PRO A 61 -11.11 12.12 -5.86
N ASP A 62 -10.65 13.21 -5.24
CA ASP A 62 -11.03 14.58 -5.58
C ASP A 62 -9.86 15.32 -6.27
N ASP A 63 -10.02 16.61 -6.51
CA ASP A 63 -9.02 17.45 -7.18
C ASP A 63 -7.68 17.53 -6.41
N ASN A 64 -7.69 17.35 -5.10
CA ASN A 64 -6.52 17.52 -4.25
C ASN A 64 -5.63 16.27 -4.20
N ASN A 65 -6.22 15.09 -4.38
CA ASN A 65 -5.52 13.81 -4.22
C ASN A 65 -5.55 12.90 -5.46
N SER A 66 -6.11 13.40 -6.57
CA SER A 66 -6.23 12.61 -7.81
C SER A 66 -4.89 12.11 -8.35
N ILE A 67 -3.79 12.86 -8.15
CA ILE A 67 -2.46 12.45 -8.60
C ILE A 67 -1.97 11.24 -7.81
N ASP A 68 -2.07 11.28 -6.48
CA ASP A 68 -1.64 10.18 -5.61
C ASP A 68 -2.49 8.93 -5.83
N PHE A 69 -3.81 9.10 -5.89
CA PHE A 69 -4.73 8.01 -6.16
C PHE A 69 -4.42 7.30 -7.49
N HIS A 70 -4.28 8.08 -8.57
CA HIS A 70 -3.98 7.49 -9.88
C HIS A 70 -2.56 6.94 -9.98
N THR A 71 -1.60 7.50 -9.23
CA THR A 71 -0.25 6.92 -9.14
C THR A 71 -0.32 5.50 -8.56
N ALA A 72 -1.05 5.30 -7.45
CA ALA A 72 -1.30 3.99 -6.88
C ALA A 72 -2.09 3.07 -7.83
N ALA A 73 -3.20 3.56 -8.40
CA ALA A 73 -4.05 2.80 -9.31
C ALA A 73 -3.33 2.34 -10.59
N TYR A 74 -2.39 3.12 -11.10
CA TYR A 74 -1.64 2.75 -12.30
C TYR A 74 -0.58 1.66 -12.04
N PHE A 75 -0.05 1.52 -10.84
CA PHE A 75 0.73 0.33 -10.46
C PHE A 75 -0.15 -0.92 -10.45
N LEU A 76 -1.36 -0.83 -9.90
CA LEU A 76 -2.31 -1.95 -9.82
C LEU A 76 -2.79 -2.47 -11.19
N ARG A 77 -2.51 -1.78 -12.29
CA ARG A 77 -2.73 -2.30 -13.65
C ARG A 77 -1.74 -3.39 -14.04
N TYR A 78 -0.62 -3.49 -13.36
CA TYR A 78 0.46 -4.44 -13.64
C TYR A 78 0.60 -5.51 -12.55
N SER A 79 0.31 -5.15 -11.30
CA SER A 79 0.40 -6.03 -10.13
C SER A 79 -0.91 -6.01 -9.34
N ASN A 80 -1.18 -7.09 -8.62
CA ASN A 80 -2.30 -7.23 -7.69
C ASN A 80 -1.86 -7.13 -6.21
N SER A 81 -0.70 -6.56 -5.94
CA SER A 81 -0.16 -6.43 -4.59
C SER A 81 0.50 -5.07 -4.43
N LEU A 82 -0.24 -4.14 -3.83
CA LEU A 82 0.24 -2.81 -3.46
C LEU A 82 -0.07 -2.56 -1.99
N GLN A 83 0.95 -2.26 -1.22
CA GLN A 83 0.81 -1.79 0.15
C GLN A 83 0.74 -0.26 0.12
N VAL A 84 -0.38 0.28 0.59
CA VAL A 84 -0.65 1.71 0.58
C VAL A 84 -0.67 2.23 2.00
N VAL A 85 0.02 3.34 2.23
CA VAL A 85 -0.09 4.12 3.46
C VAL A 85 -0.67 5.48 3.10
N ARG A 86 -1.77 5.82 3.74
CA ARG A 86 -2.33 7.16 3.69
C ARG A 86 -1.61 8.04 4.70
N GLU A 87 -1.15 9.21 4.25
CA GLU A 87 -0.65 10.24 5.14
C GLU A 87 -1.54 11.47 5.14
N VAL A 88 -1.52 12.16 6.27
CA VAL A 88 -2.28 13.39 6.45
C VAL A 88 -1.45 14.42 7.20
N THR A 89 -1.54 15.67 6.76
CA THR A 89 -0.89 16.79 7.43
C THR A 89 -1.62 17.16 8.72
N SER A 90 -0.97 17.91 9.60
CA SER A 90 -1.52 18.39 10.87
C SER A 90 -2.75 19.30 10.75
N VAL A 91 -3.07 19.77 9.53
CA VAL A 91 -4.27 20.58 9.28
C VAL A 91 -5.52 19.75 9.03
N ALA A 92 -5.36 18.46 8.75
CA ALA A 92 -6.49 17.56 8.56
C ALA A 92 -7.24 17.33 9.86
N VAL A 93 -8.57 17.35 9.80
CA VAL A 93 -9.45 17.20 10.96
C VAL A 93 -10.59 16.24 10.64
N ASN A 94 -10.96 15.39 11.59
CA ASN A 94 -12.15 14.56 11.48
C ASN A 94 -13.40 15.42 11.56
N SER A 95 -14.44 15.05 10.83
CA SER A 95 -15.77 15.65 10.97
C SER A 95 -16.40 15.24 12.31
N PHE A 96 -17.25 16.09 12.88
CA PHE A 96 -17.94 15.82 14.15
C PHE A 96 -19.35 16.42 14.13
N ASP A 97 -20.21 15.95 15.04
CA ASP A 97 -21.58 16.42 15.15
C ASP A 97 -21.65 17.89 15.57
N SER A 98 -22.66 18.61 15.08
CA SER A 98 -22.78 20.07 15.16
C SER A 98 -23.30 20.60 16.48
N ASP A 99 -23.47 19.77 17.51
CA ASP A 99 -24.04 20.20 18.80
C ASP A 99 -23.12 21.12 19.62
N SER A 100 -21.94 21.44 19.10
CA SER A 100 -21.05 22.42 19.72
C SER A 100 -21.37 23.86 19.26
N PRO A 101 -21.70 24.77 20.15
CA PRO A 101 -22.28 26.08 19.81
C PRO A 101 -21.30 27.13 19.24
N SER A 102 -20.09 26.80 18.87
CA SER A 102 -19.14 27.82 18.40
C SER A 102 -18.08 27.31 17.46
N MET A 103 -18.43 27.29 16.16
CA MET A 103 -17.42 27.33 15.11
C MET A 103 -17.76 28.45 14.14
N THR A 104 -17.05 29.57 14.27
CA THR A 104 -17.00 30.58 13.23
C THR A 104 -16.10 30.07 12.11
N ALA A 105 -16.56 30.13 10.87
CA ALA A 105 -15.90 29.58 9.67
C ALA A 105 -14.36 29.59 9.72
N GLY A 106 -13.75 28.42 9.79
CA GLY A 106 -12.33 28.21 9.51
C GLY A 106 -11.34 28.56 10.63
N VAL A 107 -11.76 29.01 11.83
CA VAL A 107 -10.86 29.33 12.92
C VAL A 107 -11.07 28.37 14.10
N ARG A 108 -10.05 27.59 14.42
CA ARG A 108 -9.98 26.76 15.63
C ARG A 108 -9.99 27.64 16.88
N THR A 109 -11.14 28.03 17.36
CA THR A 109 -11.25 28.72 18.66
C THR A 109 -11.83 27.73 19.67
N GLY A 110 -10.96 27.16 20.50
CA GLY A 110 -11.41 26.34 21.64
C GLY A 110 -11.14 24.85 21.62
N GLY A 111 -10.23 24.34 20.78
CA GLY A 111 -9.71 22.95 20.94
C GLY A 111 -10.63 21.80 20.50
N PHE A 112 -11.59 22.03 19.64
CA PHE A 112 -12.61 21.05 19.25
C PHE A 112 -12.29 20.26 17.96
N GLY A 113 -11.15 20.40 17.35
CA GLY A 113 -10.76 19.61 16.19
C GLY A 113 -9.87 18.44 16.57
N HIS A 114 -10.29 17.22 16.31
CA HIS A 114 -9.49 16.02 16.52
C HIS A 114 -8.91 15.55 15.19
N THR A 115 -7.64 15.12 15.21
CA THR A 115 -7.02 14.38 14.10
C THR A 115 -6.82 12.94 14.55
N ILE A 116 -7.84 12.11 14.34
CA ILE A 116 -7.84 10.70 14.68
C ILE A 116 -7.44 9.95 13.42
N LYS A 117 -6.18 9.55 13.35
CA LYS A 117 -5.59 8.93 12.16
C LYS A 117 -6.01 7.48 11.97
N ASN A 118 -6.12 6.73 13.07
CA ASN A 118 -6.40 5.28 13.12
C ASN A 118 -6.97 4.88 14.47
N ASP A 119 -7.16 3.59 14.68
CA ASP A 119 -7.76 3.03 15.91
C ASP A 119 -6.88 3.30 17.13
N ASP A 120 -5.56 3.16 17.02
CA ASP A 120 -4.61 3.44 18.11
C ASP A 120 -4.63 4.94 18.50
N ALA A 121 -4.77 5.82 17.50
CA ALA A 121 -4.90 7.25 17.75
C ALA A 121 -6.21 7.59 18.49
N PHE A 122 -7.32 6.88 18.22
CA PHE A 122 -8.57 7.04 18.96
C PHE A 122 -8.42 6.58 20.41
N ASP A 123 -7.79 5.42 20.63
CA ASP A 123 -7.60 4.87 21.97
C ASP A 123 -6.69 5.72 22.85
N THR A 124 -5.70 6.37 22.28
CA THR A 124 -4.76 7.24 23.02
C THR A 124 -5.29 8.65 23.24
N GLN A 125 -6.21 9.15 22.39
CA GLN A 125 -6.78 10.49 22.51
C GLN A 125 -8.02 10.50 23.41
N ALA A 126 -7.84 10.48 24.75
CA ALA A 126 -8.95 10.50 25.71
C ALA A 126 -9.93 11.67 25.51
N SER A 127 -9.44 12.85 25.04
CA SER A 127 -10.29 14.02 24.74
C SER A 127 -11.24 13.79 23.56
N ALA A 128 -10.89 12.90 22.62
CA ALA A 128 -11.77 12.49 21.54
C ALA A 128 -12.69 11.36 21.99
N ARG A 129 -12.12 10.33 22.62
CA ARG A 129 -12.81 9.12 23.02
C ARG A 129 -13.89 9.35 24.08
N ASP A 130 -13.66 10.27 25.02
CA ASP A 130 -14.53 10.53 26.18
C ASP A 130 -15.11 11.95 26.14
N SER A 131 -15.37 12.48 24.94
CA SER A 131 -15.91 13.82 24.74
C SER A 131 -17.33 13.92 25.31
N ASP A 132 -17.57 14.96 26.08
CA ASP A 132 -18.91 15.44 26.48
C ASP A 132 -19.51 16.44 25.48
N LYS A 133 -18.75 16.82 24.46
CA LYS A 133 -19.06 17.83 23.44
C LYS A 133 -19.65 17.24 22.18
N HIS A 134 -19.23 16.01 21.83
CA HIS A 134 -19.62 15.32 20.60
C HIS A 134 -20.11 13.94 20.94
N SER A 135 -21.19 13.52 20.30
CA SER A 135 -21.62 12.13 20.34
C SER A 135 -20.88 11.33 19.28
N PHE A 136 -20.81 11.83 18.05
CA PHE A 136 -20.21 11.13 16.93
C PHE A 136 -19.10 11.95 16.26
N ILE A 137 -18.05 11.25 15.86
CA ILE A 137 -16.91 11.79 15.11
C ILE A 137 -16.72 10.91 13.88
N GLY A 138 -16.42 11.51 12.71
CA GLY A 138 -16.05 10.75 11.50
C GLY A 138 -14.81 9.91 11.75
N ARG A 139 -14.79 8.67 11.24
CA ARG A 139 -13.73 7.70 11.56
C ARG A 139 -12.35 8.19 11.20
N TYR A 140 -12.22 8.87 10.06
CA TYR A 140 -10.92 9.33 9.55
C TYR A 140 -10.92 10.83 9.24
N PRO A 141 -9.74 11.51 9.28
CA PRO A 141 -9.64 12.92 8.97
C PRO A 141 -9.97 13.20 7.50
N GLY A 142 -10.70 14.28 7.25
CA GLY A 142 -11.02 14.75 5.91
C GLY A 142 -12.43 15.32 5.79
N ALA A 143 -12.63 16.14 4.75
CA ALA A 143 -13.91 16.78 4.48
C ALA A 143 -14.98 15.78 4.01
N LEU A 144 -14.60 14.59 3.55
CA LEU A 144 -15.56 13.56 3.12
C LEU A 144 -16.50 13.14 4.25
N GLY A 145 -16.01 13.11 5.49
CA GLY A 145 -16.83 12.84 6.66
C GLY A 145 -17.98 13.84 6.88
N ASN A 146 -17.94 15.02 6.28
CA ASN A 146 -19.06 15.98 6.31
C ASN A 146 -20.29 15.50 5.52
N SER A 147 -20.14 14.46 4.69
CA SER A 147 -21.25 13.81 4.00
C SER A 147 -22.06 12.89 4.92
N LEU A 148 -21.55 12.55 6.08
CA LEU A 148 -22.19 11.61 6.99
C LEU A 148 -23.23 12.29 7.87
N SER A 149 -24.32 11.55 8.14
CA SER A 149 -25.23 11.83 9.24
C SER A 149 -25.61 10.54 9.94
N ILE A 150 -25.77 10.63 11.25
CA ILE A 150 -26.15 9.51 12.10
C ILE A 150 -27.57 9.75 12.60
N HIS A 151 -28.43 8.79 12.39
CA HIS A 151 -29.83 8.86 12.81
C HIS A 151 -30.10 7.79 13.85
N THR A 152 -30.62 8.21 14.99
CA THR A 152 -30.90 7.31 16.11
C THR A 152 -32.38 7.30 16.45
N CYS A 153 -32.84 6.15 16.95
CA CYS A 153 -34.15 5.98 17.54
C CYS A 153 -33.98 5.24 18.86
N VAL A 154 -34.28 5.91 19.99
CA VAL A 154 -34.24 5.27 21.32
C VAL A 154 -35.58 4.68 21.68
N ALA A 155 -35.60 3.78 22.68
CA ALA A 155 -36.79 3.21 23.24
C ALA A 155 -37.75 4.32 23.79
N ASP A 156 -39.05 4.12 23.65
CA ASP A 156 -40.05 5.10 24.10
C ASP A 156 -40.63 4.69 25.48
N SER A 157 -40.77 5.69 26.37
CA SER A 157 -41.32 5.53 27.72
C SER A 157 -42.79 5.07 27.75
N ALA A 158 -43.55 5.40 26.71
CA ALA A 158 -44.98 5.03 26.61
C ALA A 158 -45.21 3.63 26.06
N GLY A 159 -44.16 2.86 25.76
CA GLY A 159 -44.26 1.59 25.06
C GLY A 159 -44.83 1.78 23.63
N ALA A 160 -44.85 3.02 23.18
CA ALA A 160 -45.46 3.39 21.92
C ALA A 160 -44.46 3.17 20.77
N THR A 161 -44.89 2.46 19.79
CA THR A 161 -44.18 2.27 18.53
C THR A 161 -44.23 3.52 17.62
N GLN A 162 -44.86 4.59 18.08
CA GLN A 162 -45.16 5.77 17.24
C GLN A 162 -43.94 6.51 16.73
N PRO A 163 -42.92 6.82 17.55
CA PRO A 163 -41.70 7.48 17.03
C PRO A 163 -40.96 6.62 16.02
N PHE A 164 -40.83 5.31 16.29
CA PHE A 164 -40.25 4.35 15.35
C PHE A 164 -41.08 4.23 14.08
N ALA A 165 -42.41 4.16 14.20
CA ALA A 165 -43.30 4.05 13.05
C ALA A 165 -43.23 5.26 12.10
N ALA A 166 -42.92 6.43 12.62
CA ALA A 166 -42.69 7.67 11.85
C ALA A 166 -41.23 7.87 11.40
N TRP A 167 -40.30 7.07 11.89
CA TRP A 167 -38.90 7.22 11.58
C TRP A 167 -38.57 6.85 10.11
N ALA A 168 -37.84 7.69 9.44
CA ALA A 168 -37.52 7.55 8.02
C ALA A 168 -36.78 6.23 7.69
N TYR A 169 -35.98 5.73 8.63
CA TYR A 169 -35.14 4.53 8.45
C TYR A 169 -35.71 3.25 9.04
N LYS A 170 -36.96 3.28 9.51
CA LYS A 170 -37.63 2.11 10.12
C LYS A 170 -37.60 0.85 9.29
N SER A 171 -37.62 0.97 7.97
CA SER A 171 -37.60 -0.18 7.04
C SER A 171 -36.30 -0.98 7.06
N SER A 172 -35.26 -0.44 7.68
CA SER A 172 -33.96 -1.09 7.84
C SER A 172 -33.83 -1.88 9.17
N PHE A 173 -34.94 -1.94 9.95
CA PHE A 173 -34.98 -2.57 11.28
C PHE A 173 -36.24 -3.43 11.47
N ASP A 174 -36.12 -4.54 12.17
CA ASP A 174 -37.20 -5.53 12.33
C ASP A 174 -38.27 -5.09 13.32
N GLY A 175 -38.02 -4.10 14.17
CA GLY A 175 -39.01 -3.64 15.17
C GLY A 175 -38.53 -2.42 15.94
N ALA A 176 -39.36 -1.87 16.81
CA ALA A 176 -39.02 -0.75 17.65
C ALA A 176 -38.05 -1.16 18.76
N PRO A 177 -37.10 -0.30 19.16
CA PRO A 177 -36.23 -0.56 20.31
C PRO A 177 -37.04 -0.49 21.62
N THR A 178 -36.69 -1.35 22.58
CA THR A 178 -37.42 -1.47 23.84
C THR A 178 -36.45 -1.63 25.02
N THR A 179 -36.48 -2.77 25.68
CA THR A 179 -35.58 -3.09 26.81
C THR A 179 -34.88 -4.40 26.53
N SER A 180 -33.55 -4.37 26.56
CA SER A 180 -32.73 -5.55 26.34
C SER A 180 -32.91 -6.61 27.42
N SER A 181 -32.57 -7.85 27.11
CA SER A 181 -32.54 -8.94 28.08
C SER A 181 -31.55 -8.66 29.22
N HIS A 182 -30.44 -8.00 28.92
CA HIS A 182 -29.45 -7.59 29.92
C HIS A 182 -30.06 -6.60 30.94
N ALA A 183 -30.71 -5.55 30.47
CA ALA A 183 -31.34 -4.54 31.34
C ALA A 183 -32.50 -5.13 32.12
N THR A 184 -33.34 -5.95 31.48
CA THR A 184 -34.44 -6.68 32.13
C THR A 184 -33.92 -7.54 33.28
N GLY A 185 -32.85 -8.29 33.12
CA GLY A 185 -32.24 -9.12 34.16
C GLY A 185 -31.66 -8.30 35.33
N LYS A 186 -31.48 -7.00 35.18
CA LYS A 186 -31.04 -6.05 36.22
C LYS A 186 -32.16 -5.14 36.72
N SER A 187 -33.41 -5.36 36.29
CA SER A 187 -34.57 -4.50 36.60
C SER A 187 -34.39 -3.03 36.17
N ALA A 188 -33.62 -2.81 35.09
CA ALA A 188 -33.52 -1.56 34.36
C ALA A 188 -34.44 -1.60 33.12
N THR A 189 -34.73 -0.45 32.53
CA THR A 189 -35.70 -0.36 31.41
C THR A 189 -35.21 0.60 30.31
N LEU A 190 -35.70 0.36 29.10
CA LEU A 190 -35.63 1.29 27.96
C LEU A 190 -34.20 1.65 27.56
N ASP A 191 -33.34 0.65 27.51
CA ASP A 191 -31.93 0.80 27.17
C ASP A 191 -31.62 0.59 25.69
N GLU A 192 -32.58 0.09 24.89
CA GLU A 192 -32.30 -0.17 23.48
C GLU A 192 -32.37 1.08 22.61
N ILE A 193 -31.50 1.10 21.59
CA ILE A 193 -31.38 2.14 20.60
C ILE A 193 -31.06 1.53 19.24
N HIS A 194 -31.62 2.11 18.19
CA HIS A 194 -31.23 1.87 16.80
C HIS A 194 -30.36 3.00 16.29
N VAL A 195 -29.34 2.66 15.50
CA VAL A 195 -28.46 3.62 14.86
C VAL A 195 -28.36 3.31 13.36
N ALA A 196 -28.54 4.33 12.53
CA ALA A 196 -28.33 4.28 11.09
C ALA A 196 -27.29 5.34 10.69
N VAL A 197 -26.24 4.92 10.00
CA VAL A 197 -25.23 5.82 9.40
C VAL A 197 -25.62 6.04 7.94
N VAL A 198 -25.71 7.29 7.53
CA VAL A 198 -26.28 7.69 6.23
C VAL A 198 -25.33 8.62 5.48
N ASP A 199 -25.15 8.37 4.20
CA ASP A 199 -24.47 9.25 3.26
C ASP A 199 -25.39 10.42 2.87
N ARG A 200 -25.40 11.46 3.68
CA ARG A 200 -26.34 12.59 3.56
C ARG A 200 -26.15 13.37 2.25
N LEU A 201 -24.93 13.55 1.80
CA LEU A 201 -24.63 14.31 0.57
C LEU A 201 -24.41 13.41 -0.65
N GLY A 202 -24.29 12.09 -0.46
CA GLY A 202 -24.03 11.15 -1.54
C GLY A 202 -22.57 11.10 -2.00
N GLU A 203 -21.62 11.61 -1.20
CA GLU A 203 -20.23 11.66 -1.62
C GLU A 203 -19.49 10.33 -1.50
N PHE A 204 -19.99 9.38 -0.69
CA PHE A 204 -19.46 8.01 -0.62
C PHE A 204 -20.04 7.11 -1.70
N THR A 205 -21.34 7.20 -1.94
CA THR A 205 -22.10 6.24 -2.78
C THR A 205 -22.50 6.80 -4.13
N GLY A 206 -22.45 8.11 -4.30
CA GLY A 206 -23.01 8.82 -5.46
C GLY A 206 -24.51 9.07 -5.35
N THR A 207 -25.18 8.60 -4.27
CA THR A 207 -26.63 8.75 -4.08
C THR A 207 -26.92 9.35 -2.71
N VAL A 208 -27.58 10.51 -2.71
CA VAL A 208 -27.97 11.24 -1.50
C VAL A 208 -28.92 10.40 -0.64
N GLY A 209 -28.64 10.32 0.66
CA GLY A 209 -29.49 9.65 1.63
C GLY A 209 -29.35 8.14 1.69
N THR A 210 -28.33 7.56 1.06
CA THR A 210 -28.06 6.12 1.13
C THR A 210 -27.65 5.71 2.54
N VAL A 211 -28.29 4.67 3.08
CA VAL A 211 -27.91 4.06 4.36
C VAL A 211 -26.65 3.23 4.14
N LEU A 212 -25.57 3.57 4.86
CA LEU A 212 -24.27 2.89 4.81
C LEU A 212 -24.21 1.74 5.80
N GLU A 213 -24.63 1.99 7.05
CA GLU A 213 -24.59 1.01 8.15
C GLU A 213 -25.85 1.09 8.99
N THR A 214 -26.25 -0.05 9.54
CA THR A 214 -27.36 -0.16 10.50
C THR A 214 -26.94 -0.97 11.71
N TYR A 215 -27.33 -0.49 12.89
CA TYR A 215 -27.05 -1.14 14.17
C TYR A 215 -28.36 -1.30 14.93
N PRO A 216 -29.00 -2.49 14.87
CA PRO A 216 -30.25 -2.76 15.54
C PRO A 216 -30.04 -3.13 17.01
N PHE A 217 -30.97 -2.71 17.87
CA PHE A 217 -31.11 -3.14 19.26
C PHE A 217 -29.84 -3.05 20.12
N LEU A 218 -29.03 -2.00 19.92
CA LEU A 218 -27.87 -1.73 20.78
C LEU A 218 -28.36 -1.26 22.15
N SER A 219 -27.57 -1.53 23.19
CA SER A 219 -27.86 -1.11 24.56
C SER A 219 -27.06 0.10 24.99
N LEU A 220 -27.71 1.08 25.62
CA LEU A 220 -27.08 2.23 26.29
C LEU A 220 -26.44 1.86 27.62
N ALA A 221 -26.70 0.66 28.16
CA ALA A 221 -26.18 0.19 29.43
C ALA A 221 -24.73 -0.29 29.30
N LEU A 222 -23.85 0.27 30.13
CA LEU A 222 -22.45 -0.16 30.20
C LEU A 222 -22.34 -1.63 30.58
N GLY A 223 -21.56 -2.38 29.81
CA GLY A 223 -21.33 -3.82 30.02
C GLY A 223 -22.49 -4.72 29.56
N ALA A 224 -23.44 -4.18 28.78
CA ALA A 224 -24.50 -4.99 28.18
C ALA A 224 -23.93 -6.05 27.24
N LYS A 225 -24.52 -7.26 27.30
CA LYS A 225 -24.09 -8.39 26.48
C LYS A 225 -25.29 -9.05 25.81
N ASN A 226 -25.07 -9.56 24.61
CA ASN A 226 -25.95 -10.46 23.92
C ASN A 226 -25.98 -11.85 24.59
N THR A 227 -26.91 -12.70 24.17
CA THR A 227 -27.04 -14.07 24.70
C THR A 227 -25.84 -14.96 24.37
N ASP A 228 -25.08 -14.63 23.33
CA ASP A 228 -23.82 -15.30 22.95
C ASP A 228 -22.58 -14.81 23.71
N GLY A 229 -22.75 -13.82 24.61
CA GLY A 229 -21.68 -13.22 25.40
C GLY A 229 -20.94 -12.07 24.73
N SER A 230 -21.21 -11.76 23.47
CA SER A 230 -20.64 -10.60 22.77
C SER A 230 -21.13 -9.29 23.38
N SER A 231 -20.35 -8.20 23.23
CA SER A 231 -20.79 -6.88 23.68
C SER A 231 -21.98 -6.39 22.86
N ASN A 232 -23.01 -5.88 23.55
CA ASN A 232 -24.14 -5.16 22.98
C ASN A 232 -24.15 -3.68 23.41
N TYR A 233 -23.12 -3.25 24.11
CA TYR A 233 -22.98 -1.86 24.51
C TYR A 233 -22.67 -0.98 23.28
N ILE A 234 -23.49 0.04 23.07
CA ILE A 234 -23.44 0.88 21.87
C ILE A 234 -22.04 1.40 21.52
N LYS A 235 -21.28 1.87 22.51
CA LYS A 235 -19.94 2.41 22.29
C LYS A 235 -18.96 1.33 21.81
N ASP A 236 -18.99 0.15 22.42
CA ASP A 236 -18.14 -0.96 22.00
C ASP A 236 -18.49 -1.45 20.58
N VAL A 237 -19.79 -1.58 20.28
CA VAL A 237 -20.22 -2.11 18.99
C VAL A 237 -19.90 -1.14 17.86
N ILE A 238 -20.22 0.14 18.01
CA ILE A 238 -19.96 1.14 16.97
C ILE A 238 -18.44 1.30 16.77
N ASN A 239 -17.67 1.47 17.83
CA ASN A 239 -16.23 1.73 17.72
C ASN A 239 -15.45 0.54 17.14
N ASN A 240 -15.92 -0.69 17.36
CA ASN A 240 -15.29 -1.89 16.82
C ASN A 240 -15.76 -2.30 15.41
N ARG A 241 -16.93 -1.82 14.96
CA ARG A 241 -17.54 -2.31 13.71
C ARG A 241 -17.74 -1.25 12.63
N SER A 242 -17.96 0.02 13.02
CA SER A 242 -18.21 1.07 12.04
C SER A 242 -16.96 1.40 11.21
N GLU A 243 -17.10 1.45 9.90
CA GLU A 243 -16.07 1.93 8.99
C GLU A 243 -16.14 3.45 8.76
N TYR A 244 -17.19 4.12 9.31
CA TYR A 244 -17.47 5.53 9.00
C TYR A 244 -17.41 6.44 10.21
N VAL A 245 -17.74 5.98 11.41
CA VAL A 245 -17.88 6.85 12.59
C VAL A 245 -17.30 6.24 13.86
N TRP A 246 -16.93 7.11 14.78
CA TRP A 246 -16.66 6.83 16.18
C TRP A 246 -17.82 7.33 17.03
N LEU A 247 -18.22 6.58 18.04
CA LEU A 247 -19.02 7.10 19.16
C LEU A 247 -18.06 7.57 20.24
N ALA A 248 -17.87 8.88 20.32
CA ALA A 248 -16.93 9.52 21.26
C ALA A 248 -17.48 9.55 22.68
N GLY A 249 -18.68 10.10 22.84
CA GLY A 249 -19.32 10.22 24.15
C GLY A 249 -20.83 10.37 24.05
N PHE A 250 -21.44 10.77 25.17
CA PHE A 250 -22.86 11.05 25.22
C PHE A 250 -23.07 12.53 25.50
N SER A 251 -23.23 13.32 24.44
CA SER A 251 -23.47 14.74 24.57
C SER A 251 -24.67 15.03 25.47
N ALA A 252 -24.54 16.02 26.34
CA ALA A 252 -25.64 16.46 27.21
C ALA A 252 -26.85 16.98 26.40
N GLN A 253 -26.68 17.31 25.13
CA GLN A 253 -27.73 17.76 24.23
C GLN A 253 -28.52 16.62 23.59
N SER A 254 -27.94 15.41 23.52
CA SER A 254 -28.56 14.26 22.89
C SER A 254 -29.73 13.69 23.68
N GLN A 255 -30.60 12.91 23.00
CA GLN A 255 -31.70 12.17 23.63
C GLN A 255 -31.21 10.99 24.45
N PHE A 256 -29.95 10.66 24.35
CA PHE A 256 -29.33 9.69 25.26
C PHE A 256 -29.60 10.13 26.69
N SER A 257 -30.06 9.19 27.50
CA SER A 257 -30.34 9.45 28.91
C SER A 257 -29.08 9.89 29.66
N ALA A 258 -29.23 10.66 30.72
CA ALA A 258 -28.17 10.89 31.68
C ALA A 258 -27.58 9.60 32.29
N ASN A 259 -28.25 8.47 32.11
CA ASN A 259 -27.79 7.14 32.51
C ASN A 259 -27.05 6.38 31.41
N ALA A 260 -27.00 6.86 30.16
CA ALA A 260 -26.23 6.24 29.10
C ALA A 260 -24.75 6.08 29.52
N GLY A 261 -24.16 4.96 29.20
CA GLY A 261 -22.79 4.63 29.63
C GLY A 261 -22.64 4.26 31.09
N THR A 262 -23.72 4.07 31.82
CA THR A 262 -23.70 3.60 33.22
C THR A 262 -24.20 2.16 33.32
N THR A 263 -23.76 1.45 34.39
CA THR A 263 -24.18 0.06 34.63
C THR A 263 -25.67 -0.04 34.91
N ALA A 264 -26.32 -1.07 34.36
CA ALA A 264 -27.73 -1.36 34.59
C ALA A 264 -27.99 -1.74 36.07
N THR A 265 -28.96 -1.06 36.70
CA THR A 265 -29.36 -1.33 38.10
C THR A 265 -30.87 -1.17 38.24
N ALA A 266 -31.43 -1.73 39.31
CA ALA A 266 -32.86 -1.67 39.57
C ALA A 266 -33.42 -0.23 39.49
N SER A 267 -34.59 -0.09 38.89
CA SER A 267 -35.32 1.18 38.69
C SER A 267 -34.63 2.21 37.80
N LYS A 268 -33.53 1.87 37.12
CA LYS A 268 -32.85 2.77 36.20
C LYS A 268 -33.54 2.75 34.84
N SER A 269 -33.85 3.94 34.31
CA SER A 269 -34.31 4.15 32.92
C SER A 269 -33.23 4.83 32.11
N TYR A 270 -33.02 4.38 30.86
CA TYR A 270 -31.98 4.88 29.95
C TYR A 270 -32.45 5.94 28.99
N ILE A 271 -33.71 6.30 29.01
CA ILE A 271 -34.24 7.42 28.22
C ILE A 271 -34.30 8.69 29.07
N ASN A 272 -34.19 9.83 28.38
CA ASN A 272 -34.41 11.12 29.00
C ASN A 272 -35.86 11.58 28.75
N ALA A 273 -36.74 11.31 29.71
CA ALA A 273 -38.18 11.65 29.60
C ALA A 273 -38.45 13.16 29.43
N ALA A 274 -37.50 14.01 29.76
CA ALA A 274 -37.60 15.46 29.58
C ALA A 274 -37.27 15.94 28.16
N LYS A 275 -36.72 15.06 27.34
CA LYS A 275 -36.31 15.37 25.94
C LYS A 275 -37.23 14.64 24.95
N THR A 276 -37.72 15.40 24.00
CA THR A 276 -38.49 14.94 22.84
C THR A 276 -37.93 15.63 21.60
N PRO A 277 -37.85 14.96 20.45
CA PRO A 277 -38.34 13.61 20.09
C PRO A 277 -37.36 12.49 20.48
N VAL A 278 -37.88 11.25 20.44
CA VAL A 278 -37.11 9.98 20.65
C VAL A 278 -36.27 9.60 19.43
N VAL A 279 -36.41 10.31 18.32
CA VAL A 279 -35.59 10.20 17.11
C VAL A 279 -34.69 11.43 17.01
N GLU A 280 -33.43 11.20 16.73
CA GLU A 280 -32.42 12.25 16.69
C GLU A 280 -31.53 12.09 15.45
N SER A 281 -31.00 13.20 14.97
CA SER A 281 -30.09 13.22 13.81
C SER A 281 -28.86 14.03 14.16
N PHE A 282 -27.71 13.40 14.01
CA PHE A 282 -26.40 14.02 14.17
C PHE A 282 -25.78 14.22 12.79
N THR A 283 -25.60 15.47 12.40
CA THR A 283 -24.96 15.82 11.13
C THR A 283 -23.49 16.10 11.38
N LEU A 284 -22.60 15.33 10.73
CA LEU A 284 -21.18 15.60 10.83
C LEU A 284 -20.79 16.78 9.94
N VAL A 285 -19.96 17.66 10.49
CA VAL A 285 -19.46 18.89 9.85
C VAL A 285 -18.02 19.16 10.29
N ASN A 286 -17.41 20.22 9.74
CA ASN A 286 -16.10 20.73 10.13
C ASN A 286 -14.91 19.76 9.87
N GLY A 287 -15.11 18.68 9.14
CA GLY A 287 -14.01 17.88 8.62
C GLY A 287 -13.19 18.67 7.59
N VAL A 288 -11.86 18.60 7.68
CA VAL A 288 -10.93 19.34 6.83
C VAL A 288 -9.97 18.37 6.16
N ASN A 289 -9.82 18.50 4.84
CA ASN A 289 -8.88 17.68 4.07
C ASN A 289 -7.43 17.99 4.46
N SER A 290 -6.57 16.99 4.27
CA SER A 290 -5.12 17.18 4.30
C SER A 290 -4.70 18.21 3.24
N ALA A 291 -3.72 19.03 3.57
CA ALA A 291 -2.96 19.77 2.56
C ALA A 291 -2.09 18.81 1.73
N ALA A 292 -1.41 19.33 0.70
CA ALA A 292 -0.39 18.57 0.00
C ALA A 292 0.67 18.10 0.99
N LEU A 293 1.09 16.83 0.87
CA LEU A 293 2.10 16.25 1.75
C LEU A 293 3.45 16.94 1.55
N THR A 294 4.16 17.16 2.63
CA THR A 294 5.57 17.57 2.62
C THR A 294 6.47 16.33 2.63
N PRO A 295 7.77 16.48 2.33
CA PRO A 295 8.71 15.36 2.42
C PRO A 295 8.70 14.65 3.78
N THR A 296 8.42 15.38 4.86
CA THR A 296 8.41 14.80 6.22
C THR A 296 7.27 13.81 6.43
N GLU A 297 6.04 14.16 6.02
CA GLU A 297 4.92 13.23 6.13
C GLU A 297 5.12 12.01 5.21
N VAL A 298 5.67 12.23 4.01
CA VAL A 298 5.97 11.13 3.09
C VAL A 298 7.01 10.18 3.71
N ALA A 299 8.09 10.72 4.30
CA ALA A 299 9.10 9.92 5.00
C ALA A 299 8.48 9.12 6.15
N THR A 300 7.69 9.76 7.03
CA THR A 300 6.99 9.08 8.13
C THR A 300 6.15 7.89 7.65
N GLY A 301 5.46 8.04 6.50
CA GLY A 301 4.71 6.94 5.92
C GLY A 301 5.60 5.80 5.39
N PHE A 302 6.77 6.12 4.82
CA PHE A 302 7.71 5.11 4.35
C PHE A 302 8.51 4.44 5.48
N ASP A 303 8.69 5.07 6.64
CA ASP A 303 9.31 4.47 7.82
C ASP A 303 8.55 3.19 8.27
N LEU A 304 7.25 3.11 8.02
CA LEU A 304 6.46 1.90 8.27
C LEU A 304 6.88 0.69 7.44
N PHE A 305 7.66 0.92 6.38
CA PHE A 305 8.20 -0.13 5.52
C PHE A 305 9.67 -0.45 5.80
N GLU A 306 10.31 0.17 6.80
CA GLU A 306 11.72 -0.09 7.10
C GLU A 306 11.97 -1.50 7.60
N ASP A 307 11.04 -2.06 8.37
CA ASP A 307 11.19 -3.38 8.96
C ASP A 307 10.88 -4.49 7.94
N VAL A 308 11.92 -5.29 7.66
CA VAL A 308 11.86 -6.43 6.71
C VAL A 308 11.04 -7.59 7.26
N ASP A 309 10.96 -7.73 8.59
CA ASP A 309 10.28 -8.86 9.21
C ASP A 309 8.76 -8.66 9.25
N THR A 310 8.29 -7.42 9.29
CA THR A 310 6.85 -7.09 9.33
C THR A 310 6.25 -6.85 7.95
N THR A 311 7.04 -6.30 7.01
CA THR A 311 6.53 -5.94 5.67
C THR A 311 7.40 -6.52 4.56
N THR A 312 6.76 -7.15 3.57
CA THR A 312 7.43 -7.64 2.37
C THR A 312 7.15 -6.68 1.21
N VAL A 313 8.19 -6.02 0.70
CA VAL A 313 8.10 -5.03 -0.38
C VAL A 313 9.22 -5.24 -1.37
N ASP A 314 8.92 -5.12 -2.67
CA ASP A 314 9.90 -5.22 -3.77
C ASP A 314 10.17 -3.88 -4.43
N PHE A 315 9.17 -2.98 -4.41
CA PHE A 315 9.24 -1.66 -5.04
C PHE A 315 8.79 -0.59 -4.06
N LEU A 316 9.67 0.37 -3.75
CA LEU A 316 9.31 1.63 -3.12
C LEU A 316 9.02 2.65 -4.23
N ILE A 317 7.80 3.13 -4.32
CA ILE A 317 7.33 4.01 -5.39
C ILE A 317 7.31 5.44 -4.88
N ALA A 318 8.24 6.26 -5.34
CA ALA A 318 8.30 7.66 -4.95
C ALA A 318 7.10 8.44 -5.54
N PRO A 319 6.36 9.19 -4.73
CA PRO A 319 5.36 10.14 -5.20
C PRO A 319 6.00 11.27 -6.00
N GLY A 320 5.20 11.99 -6.78
CA GLY A 320 5.65 13.13 -7.57
C GLY A 320 5.54 14.44 -6.79
N MET A 321 6.64 14.90 -6.21
CA MET A 321 6.69 16.20 -5.56
C MET A 321 6.80 17.35 -6.55
N THR A 322 6.36 18.54 -6.13
CA THR A 322 6.35 19.71 -7.02
C THR A 322 7.75 20.27 -7.22
N SER A 323 8.52 20.50 -6.15
CA SER A 323 9.85 21.11 -6.21
C SER A 323 10.98 20.09 -6.34
N ASN A 324 12.15 20.52 -6.87
CA ASN A 324 13.33 19.67 -6.98
C ASN A 324 13.88 19.24 -5.61
N THR A 325 13.87 20.15 -4.65
CA THR A 325 14.37 19.90 -3.28
C THR A 325 13.50 18.89 -2.55
N ASP A 326 12.18 19.02 -2.65
CA ASP A 326 11.26 18.11 -1.98
C ASP A 326 11.32 16.72 -2.61
N GLN A 327 11.38 16.66 -3.96
CA GLN A 327 11.55 15.39 -4.67
C GLN A 327 12.86 14.69 -4.27
N ALA A 328 13.96 15.46 -4.19
CA ALA A 328 15.25 14.93 -3.77
C ALA A 328 15.24 14.44 -2.32
N SER A 329 14.58 15.16 -1.41
CA SER A 329 14.45 14.76 -0.02
C SER A 329 13.77 13.40 0.10
N VAL A 330 12.60 13.24 -0.55
CA VAL A 330 11.85 11.98 -0.56
C VAL A 330 12.66 10.84 -1.21
N VAL A 331 13.22 11.07 -2.40
CA VAL A 331 13.96 10.02 -3.10
C VAL A 331 15.21 9.58 -2.34
N ASN A 332 15.93 10.52 -1.71
CA ASN A 332 17.13 10.20 -0.94
C ASN A 332 16.80 9.41 0.32
N ASP A 333 15.69 9.71 0.97
CA ASP A 333 15.19 8.95 2.10
C ASP A 333 14.84 7.52 1.69
N LEU A 334 14.05 7.33 0.62
CA LEU A 334 13.75 6.01 0.07
C LEU A 334 15.00 5.22 -0.33
N VAL A 335 16.02 5.89 -0.91
CA VAL A 335 17.29 5.26 -1.24
C VAL A 335 18.02 4.81 0.03
N SER A 336 17.93 5.57 1.12
CA SER A 336 18.49 5.17 2.42
C SER A 336 17.82 3.91 2.95
N ILE A 337 16.48 3.87 2.94
CA ILE A 337 15.70 2.68 3.33
C ILE A 337 16.12 1.47 2.48
N ALA A 338 16.14 1.61 1.15
CA ALA A 338 16.44 0.49 0.25
C ALA A 338 17.89 0.03 0.27
N SER A 339 18.88 0.93 0.46
CA SER A 339 20.30 0.59 0.36
C SER A 339 20.96 0.29 1.70
N SER A 340 20.49 0.88 2.78
CA SER A 340 21.11 0.77 4.11
C SER A 340 20.33 -0.15 5.03
N THR A 341 19.01 0.02 5.11
CA THR A 341 18.14 -0.70 6.06
C THR A 341 17.69 -2.04 5.49
N ARG A 342 16.93 -2.02 4.39
CA ARG A 342 16.29 -3.22 3.85
C ARG A 342 17.18 -4.09 2.98
N LYS A 343 17.77 -3.52 1.94
CA LYS A 343 18.59 -4.21 0.91
C LYS A 343 17.87 -5.26 0.07
N ASP A 344 16.54 -5.36 0.15
CA ASP A 344 15.71 -6.35 -0.51
C ASP A 344 14.72 -5.78 -1.54
N CYS A 345 14.69 -4.46 -1.71
CA CYS A 345 13.79 -3.75 -2.61
C CYS A 345 14.51 -2.73 -3.49
N VAL A 346 13.81 -2.17 -4.48
CA VAL A 346 14.29 -1.09 -5.34
C VAL A 346 13.36 0.11 -5.28
N VAL A 347 13.92 1.31 -5.41
CA VAL A 347 13.20 2.58 -5.47
C VAL A 347 12.93 2.93 -6.92
N ASN A 348 11.70 3.30 -7.24
CA ASN A 348 11.30 3.86 -8.53
C ASN A 348 10.94 5.32 -8.35
N ALA A 349 11.59 6.21 -9.08
CA ALA A 349 11.41 7.65 -8.97
C ALA A 349 11.34 8.34 -10.32
N SER A 350 10.60 9.45 -10.37
CA SER A 350 10.58 10.41 -11.47
C SER A 350 11.20 11.73 -11.01
N PRO A 351 11.70 12.60 -11.93
CA PRO A 351 12.08 13.96 -11.58
C PRO A 351 10.90 14.74 -11.01
N SER A 352 11.14 15.88 -10.39
CA SER A 352 10.08 16.74 -9.85
C SER A 352 9.09 17.16 -10.94
N ARG A 353 7.85 17.46 -10.53
CA ARG A 353 6.78 17.86 -11.46
C ARG A 353 7.16 19.12 -12.26
N ILE A 354 7.72 20.13 -11.60
CA ILE A 354 8.09 21.41 -12.26
C ILE A 354 9.17 21.23 -13.31
N SER A 355 10.04 20.24 -13.19
CA SER A 355 11.12 19.97 -14.14
C SER A 355 10.66 19.31 -15.44
N VAL A 356 9.43 18.75 -15.46
CA VAL A 356 8.96 17.96 -16.60
C VAL A 356 7.65 18.50 -17.17
N VAL A 357 6.66 18.79 -16.29
CA VAL A 357 5.33 19.22 -16.74
C VAL A 357 5.33 20.70 -17.05
N ASN A 358 5.06 21.05 -18.32
CA ASN A 358 5.09 22.41 -18.85
C ASN A 358 6.47 23.11 -18.74
N ALA A 359 7.55 22.35 -18.52
CA ALA A 359 8.90 22.89 -18.49
C ALA A 359 9.36 23.33 -19.89
N THR A 360 10.13 24.41 -19.97
CA THR A 360 10.66 24.93 -21.24
C THR A 360 11.72 24.00 -21.83
N ASN A 361 12.57 23.41 -20.98
CA ASN A 361 13.66 22.50 -21.37
C ASN A 361 13.57 21.18 -20.57
N PRO A 362 12.52 20.39 -20.73
CA PRO A 362 12.21 19.27 -19.82
C PRO A 362 13.34 18.22 -19.76
N THR A 363 14.16 18.06 -20.79
CA THR A 363 15.30 17.14 -20.78
C THR A 363 16.40 17.61 -19.83
N THR A 364 16.80 18.87 -19.92
CA THR A 364 17.85 19.43 -19.07
C THR A 364 17.37 19.59 -17.63
N ASP A 365 16.12 20.06 -17.46
CA ASP A 365 15.53 20.29 -16.15
C ASP A 365 15.31 18.97 -15.40
N ALA A 366 14.93 17.89 -16.11
CA ALA A 366 14.83 16.54 -15.52
C ALA A 366 16.19 16.02 -15.06
N VAL A 367 17.28 16.25 -15.81
CA VAL A 367 18.64 15.89 -15.39
C VAL A 367 19.04 16.69 -14.16
N THR A 368 18.77 18.00 -14.15
CA THR A 368 19.09 18.88 -13.01
C THR A 368 18.32 18.43 -11.74
N SER A 369 17.07 18.02 -11.87
CA SER A 369 16.30 17.46 -10.76
C SER A 369 16.92 16.16 -10.25
N ALA A 370 17.25 15.25 -11.16
CA ALA A 370 17.82 13.95 -10.82
C ALA A 370 19.25 14.03 -10.25
N ASP A 371 20.04 15.04 -10.62
CA ASP A 371 21.39 15.22 -10.08
C ASP A 371 21.41 15.52 -8.57
N LEU A 372 20.28 15.89 -7.98
CA LEU A 372 20.11 16.02 -6.53
C LEU A 372 19.87 14.68 -5.83
N PHE A 373 19.61 13.61 -6.57
CA PHE A 373 19.35 12.29 -6.01
C PHE A 373 20.63 11.56 -5.68
N THR A 374 20.61 10.81 -4.60
CA THR A 374 21.71 9.94 -4.20
C THR A 374 21.89 8.81 -5.22
N ARG A 375 23.09 8.74 -5.80
CA ARG A 375 23.44 7.72 -6.81
C ARG A 375 23.52 6.33 -6.16
N SER A 376 22.64 5.42 -6.57
CA SER A 376 22.55 4.07 -6.03
C SER A 376 22.14 3.05 -7.09
N SER A 377 22.58 1.80 -6.92
CA SER A 377 22.09 0.68 -7.74
C SER A 377 20.68 0.25 -7.36
N TYR A 378 20.17 0.68 -6.21
CA TYR A 378 18.80 0.43 -5.76
C TYR A 378 17.80 1.45 -6.31
N LEU A 379 18.26 2.52 -6.98
CA LEU A 379 17.42 3.57 -7.52
C LEU A 379 17.25 3.39 -9.05
N ILE A 380 16.02 3.46 -9.50
CA ILE A 380 15.60 3.46 -10.91
C ILE A 380 14.91 4.79 -11.16
N VAL A 381 15.45 5.61 -12.06
CA VAL A 381 14.89 6.92 -12.39
C VAL A 381 14.41 6.92 -13.85
N ASP A 382 13.16 7.28 -14.07
CA ASP A 382 12.62 7.63 -15.38
C ASP A 382 12.76 9.14 -15.66
N ASN A 383 12.24 9.62 -16.79
CA ASN A 383 12.38 11.03 -17.15
C ASN A 383 11.06 11.78 -17.29
N ASN A 384 9.90 11.16 -16.95
CA ASN A 384 8.65 11.70 -17.51
C ASN A 384 7.45 11.65 -16.55
N TYR A 385 6.40 12.37 -16.96
CA TYR A 385 5.06 12.28 -16.40
C TYR A 385 4.11 11.74 -17.48
N LEU A 386 3.16 10.93 -17.07
CA LEU A 386 2.20 10.25 -17.92
C LEU A 386 0.87 10.99 -17.89
N LYS A 387 0.31 11.30 -19.05
CA LYS A 387 -1.03 11.88 -19.17
C LYS A 387 -2.06 10.76 -19.10
N VAL A 388 -2.90 10.82 -18.10
CA VAL A 388 -3.91 9.82 -17.81
C VAL A 388 -5.29 10.47 -17.70
N TYR A 389 -6.34 9.70 -18.00
CA TYR A 389 -7.71 10.15 -17.83
C TYR A 389 -8.21 9.77 -16.42
N ASP A 390 -8.59 10.80 -15.67
CA ASP A 390 -9.27 10.66 -14.40
C ASP A 390 -10.78 10.54 -14.64
N LYS A 391 -11.28 9.32 -14.55
CA LYS A 391 -12.69 9.00 -14.79
C LYS A 391 -13.64 9.48 -13.68
N TYR A 392 -13.08 9.81 -12.50
CA TYR A 392 -13.87 10.27 -11.36
C TYR A 392 -14.18 11.78 -11.45
N ASN A 393 -13.22 12.55 -11.99
CA ASN A 393 -13.34 14.01 -12.12
C ASN A 393 -13.47 14.47 -13.58
N ASP A 394 -13.62 13.55 -14.55
CA ASP A 394 -13.78 13.81 -16.01
C ASP A 394 -12.72 14.76 -16.56
N LYS A 395 -11.45 14.52 -16.24
CA LYS A 395 -10.33 15.36 -16.68
C LYS A 395 -9.06 14.57 -16.96
N TYR A 396 -8.15 15.16 -17.73
CA TYR A 396 -6.81 14.63 -17.91
C TYR A 396 -5.85 15.19 -16.86
N ILE A 397 -5.11 14.31 -16.21
CA ILE A 397 -4.08 14.68 -15.23
C ILE A 397 -2.72 14.13 -15.63
N MET A 398 -1.66 14.69 -15.02
CA MET A 398 -0.28 14.22 -15.17
C MET A 398 0.17 13.55 -13.89
N ILE A 399 0.49 12.27 -13.96
CA ILE A 399 1.04 11.48 -12.85
C ILE A 399 2.52 11.15 -13.10
N PRO A 400 3.36 10.96 -12.06
CA PRO A 400 4.74 10.52 -12.24
C PRO A 400 4.79 9.13 -12.89
N ALA A 401 5.79 8.89 -13.73
CA ALA A 401 5.94 7.59 -14.38
C ALA A 401 6.48 6.50 -13.45
N SER A 402 6.99 6.86 -12.26
CA SER A 402 7.59 5.97 -11.25
C SER A 402 6.73 4.73 -10.96
N SER A 403 5.42 4.91 -10.74
CA SER A 403 4.50 3.82 -10.45
C SER A 403 4.32 2.86 -11.62
N SER A 404 4.18 3.40 -12.83
CA SER A 404 4.06 2.57 -14.04
C SER A 404 5.39 1.91 -14.40
N THR A 405 6.54 2.54 -14.13
CA THR A 405 7.88 1.95 -14.30
C THR A 405 8.10 0.79 -13.31
N ALA A 406 7.69 0.95 -12.05
CA ALA A 406 7.64 -0.15 -11.08
C ALA A 406 6.71 -1.27 -11.55
N GLY A 407 5.54 -0.90 -12.09
CA GLY A 407 4.58 -1.82 -12.67
C GLY A 407 5.14 -2.63 -13.85
N LEU A 408 5.90 -2.01 -14.74
CA LEU A 408 6.59 -2.75 -15.82
C LEU A 408 7.60 -3.76 -15.27
N CYS A 409 8.28 -3.45 -14.17
CA CYS A 409 9.14 -4.41 -13.49
C CYS A 409 8.32 -5.58 -12.92
N ALA A 410 7.20 -5.32 -12.27
CA ALA A 410 6.30 -6.34 -11.73
C ALA A 410 5.68 -7.21 -12.86
N ALA A 411 5.28 -6.60 -13.98
CA ALA A 411 4.78 -7.33 -15.13
C ALA A 411 5.87 -8.23 -15.75
N ALA A 412 7.12 -7.77 -15.81
CA ALA A 412 8.24 -8.59 -16.30
C ALA A 412 8.45 -9.84 -15.44
N ASP A 413 8.20 -9.76 -14.12
CA ASP A 413 8.27 -10.91 -13.22
C ASP A 413 7.19 -11.94 -13.51
N ARG A 414 5.97 -11.46 -13.67
CA ARG A 414 4.81 -12.31 -13.97
C ARG A 414 4.95 -12.99 -15.33
N ASP A 415 5.34 -12.23 -16.36
CA ASP A 415 5.31 -12.67 -17.76
C ASP A 415 6.58 -13.44 -18.17
N ALA A 416 7.68 -13.28 -17.44
CA ALA A 416 8.96 -13.93 -17.73
C ALA A 416 9.72 -14.31 -16.45
N ALA A 417 10.49 -13.39 -15.87
CA ALA A 417 11.17 -13.52 -14.59
C ALA A 417 11.81 -12.16 -14.18
N PRO A 418 12.14 -11.96 -12.89
CA PRO A 418 12.72 -10.72 -12.36
C PRO A 418 14.01 -10.22 -13.04
N TRP A 419 14.77 -11.15 -13.61
CA TRP A 419 16.04 -10.87 -14.30
C TRP A 419 15.90 -10.52 -15.78
N PHE A 420 14.68 -10.34 -16.29
CA PHE A 420 14.48 -9.78 -17.62
C PHE A 420 14.36 -8.27 -17.54
N SER A 421 14.90 -7.58 -18.58
CA SER A 421 14.76 -6.13 -18.67
C SER A 421 13.29 -5.74 -18.84
N PRO A 422 12.76 -4.77 -18.06
CA PRO A 422 11.40 -4.26 -18.21
C PRO A 422 11.24 -3.32 -19.40
N ALA A 423 12.35 -2.95 -20.08
CA ALA A 423 12.36 -1.98 -21.16
C ALA A 423 12.15 -2.61 -22.55
N GLY A 424 11.88 -1.74 -23.53
CA GLY A 424 11.79 -2.09 -24.94
C GLY A 424 10.42 -2.56 -25.39
N GLN A 425 10.29 -2.87 -26.68
CA GLN A 425 9.01 -3.16 -27.33
C GLN A 425 8.24 -4.35 -26.74
N ARG A 426 8.94 -5.36 -26.22
CA ARG A 426 8.28 -6.59 -25.70
C ARG A 426 7.62 -6.40 -24.34
N ARG A 427 8.17 -5.58 -23.46
CA ARG A 427 7.77 -5.47 -22.05
C ARG A 427 7.65 -4.04 -21.54
N GLY A 428 8.18 -3.05 -22.28
CA GLY A 428 8.26 -1.66 -21.82
C GLY A 428 7.09 -0.77 -22.23
N ALA A 429 5.98 -1.34 -22.74
CA ALA A 429 4.80 -0.57 -23.13
C ALA A 429 4.00 -0.14 -21.88
N TYR A 430 3.81 1.16 -21.72
CA TYR A 430 2.97 1.70 -20.65
C TYR A 430 1.48 1.49 -20.95
N LEU A 431 0.74 0.97 -19.99
CA LEU A 431 -0.67 0.64 -20.15
C LEU A 431 -1.59 1.79 -19.71
N GLY A 432 -2.65 2.00 -20.51
CA GLY A 432 -3.75 2.89 -20.12
C GLY A 432 -3.42 4.38 -20.11
N ILE A 433 -2.31 4.80 -20.72
CA ILE A 433 -1.90 6.20 -20.81
C ILE A 433 -2.30 6.81 -22.15
N THR A 434 -2.56 8.12 -22.17
CA THR A 434 -2.89 8.86 -23.38
C THR A 434 -1.63 9.36 -24.09
N SER A 435 -0.71 9.96 -23.34
CA SER A 435 0.57 10.49 -23.84
C SER A 435 1.54 10.69 -22.68
N THR A 436 2.76 11.11 -22.99
CA THR A 436 3.73 11.62 -22.03
C THR A 436 3.71 13.14 -21.98
N SER A 437 4.26 13.75 -20.93
CA SER A 437 4.39 15.22 -20.83
C SER A 437 5.20 15.78 -22.01
N TYR A 438 6.27 15.11 -22.37
CA TYR A 438 7.05 15.39 -23.60
C TYR A 438 7.61 14.08 -24.15
N SER A 439 7.99 14.08 -25.44
CA SER A 439 8.61 12.92 -26.07
C SER A 439 10.04 13.26 -26.49
N PRO A 440 11.07 12.71 -25.83
CA PRO A 440 12.46 13.05 -26.13
C PRO A 440 12.88 12.51 -27.50
N ASN A 441 13.54 13.36 -28.32
CA ASN A 441 14.18 12.96 -29.56
C ASN A 441 15.46 12.13 -29.28
N LYS A 442 16.13 11.62 -30.36
CA LYS A 442 17.30 10.75 -30.21
C LYS A 442 18.43 11.42 -29.39
N SER A 443 18.76 12.67 -29.68
CA SER A 443 19.82 13.40 -28.97
C SER A 443 19.46 13.62 -27.49
N GLN A 444 18.20 13.95 -27.21
CA GLN A 444 17.69 14.10 -25.86
C GLN A 444 17.70 12.78 -25.09
N ARG A 445 17.33 11.66 -25.72
CA ARG A 445 17.43 10.33 -25.11
C ARG A 445 18.88 9.98 -24.79
N ASP A 446 19.83 10.32 -25.66
CA ASP A 446 21.26 10.10 -25.42
C ASP A 446 21.74 10.91 -24.19
N THR A 447 21.28 12.15 -24.03
CA THR A 447 21.59 13.00 -22.87
C THR A 447 21.02 12.41 -21.58
N LEU A 448 19.73 12.04 -21.56
CA LEU A 448 19.06 11.41 -20.41
C LEU A 448 19.77 10.11 -20.00
N TYR A 449 20.06 9.25 -21.00
CA TYR A 449 20.66 7.95 -20.74
C TYR A 449 22.11 8.05 -20.24
N LYS A 450 22.86 9.07 -20.66
CA LYS A 450 24.20 9.37 -20.11
C LYS A 450 24.13 9.83 -18.65
N ALA A 451 23.10 10.62 -18.32
CA ALA A 451 22.86 11.07 -16.95
C ALA A 451 22.35 9.96 -16.01
N GLY A 452 21.93 8.80 -16.55
CA GLY A 452 21.43 7.66 -15.77
C GLY A 452 19.92 7.58 -15.70
N LEU A 453 19.18 8.48 -16.39
CA LEU A 453 17.72 8.41 -16.48
C LEU A 453 17.32 7.45 -17.60
N ASN A 454 16.23 6.72 -17.37
CA ASN A 454 15.65 5.80 -18.35
C ASN A 454 14.61 6.56 -19.20
N PRO A 455 14.88 6.80 -20.51
CA PRO A 455 13.97 7.56 -21.35
C PRO A 455 12.64 6.83 -21.53
N ALA A 456 11.56 7.54 -21.22
CA ALA A 456 10.19 7.15 -21.54
C ALA A 456 9.63 8.14 -22.58
N GLY A 457 9.04 7.63 -23.65
CA GLY A 457 8.51 8.50 -24.69
C GLY A 457 7.75 7.76 -25.77
N ASN A 458 7.08 8.50 -26.61
CA ASN A 458 6.33 7.95 -27.74
C ASN A 458 7.29 7.59 -28.90
N ILE A 459 7.30 6.32 -29.26
CA ILE A 459 8.05 5.81 -30.42
C ILE A 459 7.08 5.57 -31.56
N PRO A 460 7.29 6.17 -32.73
CA PRO A 460 6.40 6.00 -33.88
C PRO A 460 6.14 4.53 -34.20
N GLY A 461 4.86 4.16 -34.30
CA GLY A 461 4.42 2.80 -34.58
C GLY A 461 4.45 1.81 -33.41
N GLN A 462 4.92 2.24 -32.23
CA GLN A 462 5.04 1.35 -31.04
C GLN A 462 4.33 1.91 -29.79
N GLY A 463 3.91 3.18 -29.81
CA GLY A 463 3.29 3.84 -28.68
C GLY A 463 4.31 4.34 -27.63
N VAL A 464 3.85 4.53 -26.40
CA VAL A 464 4.71 5.03 -25.32
C VAL A 464 5.42 3.87 -24.64
N LEU A 465 6.75 3.90 -24.70
CA LEU A 465 7.62 2.86 -24.18
C LEU A 465 8.65 3.40 -23.21
N LEU A 466 9.02 2.55 -22.25
CA LEU A 466 10.27 2.70 -21.49
C LEU A 466 11.44 2.22 -22.36
N PHE A 467 12.38 3.11 -22.67
CA PHE A 467 13.52 2.85 -23.57
C PHE A 467 14.88 2.93 -22.86
N GLY A 468 14.96 2.39 -21.65
CA GLY A 468 16.18 2.31 -20.84
C GLY A 468 16.02 1.32 -19.70
N ASP A 469 17.13 0.70 -19.31
CA ASP A 469 17.17 -0.31 -18.25
C ASP A 469 18.34 -0.11 -17.27
N LYS A 470 18.76 1.16 -17.07
CA LYS A 470 19.81 1.52 -16.12
C LYS A 470 19.30 1.70 -14.71
N THR A 471 20.14 1.31 -13.75
CA THR A 471 20.04 1.82 -12.38
C THR A 471 20.74 3.18 -12.28
N PHE A 472 20.44 3.96 -11.27
CA PHE A 472 21.02 5.30 -11.11
C PHE A 472 22.40 5.26 -10.42
N MET A 473 23.31 4.44 -10.95
CA MET A 473 24.69 4.33 -10.45
C MET A 473 25.62 5.37 -11.08
N ALA A 474 26.57 5.86 -10.26
CA ALA A 474 27.59 6.82 -10.71
C ALA A 474 28.70 6.17 -11.55
N ARG A 475 29.03 4.91 -11.29
CA ARG A 475 30.16 4.20 -11.91
C ARG A 475 29.68 2.95 -12.63
N PRO A 476 30.30 2.56 -13.76
CA PRO A 476 30.05 1.28 -14.39
C PRO A 476 30.27 0.12 -13.39
N SER A 477 29.30 -0.75 -13.24
CA SER A 477 29.32 -1.89 -12.34
C SER A 477 28.49 -3.04 -12.94
N ALA A 478 28.58 -4.22 -12.34
CA ALA A 478 27.66 -5.30 -12.65
C ALA A 478 26.22 -4.92 -12.35
N PHE A 479 26.00 -4.03 -11.37
CA PHE A 479 24.68 -3.57 -10.90
C PHE A 479 24.19 -2.29 -11.60
N ASP A 480 24.80 -1.88 -12.71
CA ASP A 480 24.36 -0.70 -13.47
C ASP A 480 23.09 -0.94 -14.31
N ARG A 481 22.53 -2.16 -14.24
CA ARG A 481 21.34 -2.59 -14.96
C ARG A 481 20.24 -3.06 -14.02
N ILE A 482 19.01 -2.68 -14.33
CA ILE A 482 17.81 -3.04 -13.56
C ILE A 482 17.69 -4.56 -13.43
N ASN A 483 17.84 -5.28 -14.54
CA ASN A 483 17.72 -6.72 -14.59
C ASN A 483 18.74 -7.45 -13.69
N VAL A 484 19.98 -6.97 -13.64
CA VAL A 484 21.03 -7.57 -12.79
C VAL A 484 20.77 -7.27 -11.31
N ARG A 485 20.40 -6.01 -10.95
CA ARG A 485 20.08 -5.69 -9.56
C ARG A 485 18.92 -6.52 -9.06
N ARG A 486 17.84 -6.65 -9.84
CA ARG A 486 16.69 -7.44 -9.47
C ARG A 486 16.98 -8.94 -9.39
N LEU A 487 17.82 -9.46 -10.28
CA LEU A 487 18.31 -10.84 -10.17
C LEU A 487 18.95 -11.09 -8.80
N PHE A 488 19.84 -10.21 -8.37
CA PHE A 488 20.55 -10.37 -7.09
C PHE A 488 19.57 -10.27 -5.90
N LEU A 489 18.62 -9.34 -5.91
CA LEU A 489 17.63 -9.23 -4.82
C LEU A 489 16.80 -10.51 -4.66
N VAL A 490 16.39 -11.13 -5.77
CA VAL A 490 15.64 -12.40 -5.73
C VAL A 490 16.51 -13.53 -5.21
N ILE A 491 17.76 -13.62 -5.65
CA ILE A 491 18.70 -14.65 -5.17
C ILE A 491 19.00 -14.43 -3.68
N GLU A 492 19.31 -13.20 -3.27
CA GLU A 492 19.59 -12.86 -1.88
C GLU A 492 18.43 -13.22 -0.96
N ARG A 493 17.18 -12.87 -1.34
CA ARG A 493 15.98 -13.22 -0.57
C ARG A 493 15.76 -14.73 -0.51
N ALA A 494 15.89 -15.44 -1.63
CA ALA A 494 15.72 -16.88 -1.70
C ALA A 494 16.77 -17.63 -0.87
N VAL A 495 18.03 -17.18 -0.94
CA VAL A 495 19.14 -17.74 -0.14
C VAL A 495 18.95 -17.44 1.35
N SER A 496 18.50 -16.24 1.69
CA SER A 496 18.22 -15.87 3.09
C SER A 496 17.12 -16.73 3.71
N LEU A 497 16.05 -17.04 2.94
CA LEU A 497 15.01 -17.97 3.39
C LEU A 497 15.55 -19.39 3.58
N ALA A 498 16.40 -19.88 2.67
CA ALA A 498 17.05 -21.19 2.79
C ALA A 498 18.01 -21.23 3.99
N ALA A 499 18.74 -20.12 4.25
CA ALA A 499 19.67 -20.02 5.37
C ALA A 499 18.98 -20.09 6.73
N ARG A 500 17.70 -19.69 6.85
CA ARG A 500 16.93 -19.83 8.10
C ARG A 500 16.82 -21.30 8.56
N ASN A 501 16.87 -22.26 7.64
CA ASN A 501 16.82 -23.68 7.96
C ASN A 501 18.11 -24.22 8.61
N VAL A 502 19.22 -23.53 8.41
CA VAL A 502 20.54 -23.89 8.97
C VAL A 502 20.85 -23.13 10.28
N MET A 503 20.00 -22.17 10.66
CA MET A 503 20.18 -21.47 11.94
C MET A 503 19.95 -22.43 13.12
N PHE A 504 20.86 -22.34 14.08
CA PHE A 504 20.89 -23.19 15.29
C PHE A 504 21.35 -24.63 15.06
N GLU A 505 21.73 -25.02 13.82
CA GLU A 505 22.39 -26.29 13.53
C GLU A 505 23.90 -26.21 13.78
N PHE A 506 24.59 -27.34 13.83
CA PHE A 506 26.03 -27.38 14.01
C PHE A 506 26.75 -26.99 12.70
N ASN A 507 27.83 -26.20 12.81
CA ASN A 507 28.68 -25.89 11.64
C ASN A 507 29.65 -27.04 11.36
N ASP A 508 29.16 -28.15 10.83
CA ASP A 508 29.91 -29.31 10.42
C ASP A 508 29.90 -29.51 8.89
N GLU A 509 30.62 -30.50 8.42
CA GLU A 509 30.69 -30.82 6.98
C GLU A 509 29.31 -31.21 6.42
N PHE A 510 28.50 -31.88 7.24
CA PHE A 510 27.17 -32.35 6.83
C PHE A 510 26.22 -31.18 6.58
N THR A 511 26.10 -30.26 7.53
CA THR A 511 25.25 -29.05 7.41
C THR A 511 25.70 -28.16 6.26
N ARG A 512 27.03 -28.02 6.05
CA ARG A 512 27.57 -27.27 4.90
C ARG A 512 27.19 -27.91 3.56
N ALA A 513 27.31 -29.23 3.47
CA ALA A 513 26.92 -29.97 2.25
C ALA A 513 25.40 -29.91 2.02
N GLU A 514 24.58 -30.01 3.07
CA GLU A 514 23.13 -29.89 2.97
C GLU A 514 22.72 -28.51 2.43
N PHE A 515 23.30 -27.44 2.95
CA PHE A 515 23.05 -26.09 2.48
C PHE A 515 23.42 -25.90 1.00
N VAL A 516 24.57 -26.41 0.57
CA VAL A 516 24.99 -26.37 -0.84
C VAL A 516 23.99 -27.16 -1.71
N ASN A 517 23.56 -28.33 -1.25
CA ASN A 517 22.60 -29.19 -1.97
C ASN A 517 21.21 -28.54 -2.10
N ILE A 518 20.81 -27.67 -1.19
CA ILE A 518 19.57 -26.89 -1.31
C ILE A 518 19.74 -25.75 -2.35
N LEU A 519 20.89 -25.07 -2.36
CA LEU A 519 21.11 -23.90 -3.21
C LEU A 519 21.43 -24.25 -4.67
N GLU A 520 22.19 -25.30 -4.94
CA GLU A 520 22.62 -25.62 -6.29
C GLU A 520 21.46 -25.90 -7.27
N PRO A 521 20.42 -26.66 -6.93
CA PRO A 521 19.26 -26.87 -7.80
C PRO A 521 18.57 -25.56 -8.17
N PHE A 522 18.37 -24.67 -7.20
CA PHE A 522 17.80 -23.34 -7.42
C PHE A 522 18.63 -22.50 -8.39
N LEU A 523 19.95 -22.40 -8.17
CA LEU A 523 20.83 -21.67 -9.07
C LEU A 523 20.92 -22.29 -10.48
N ARG A 524 20.80 -23.62 -10.59
CA ARG A 524 20.68 -24.31 -11.87
C ARG A 524 19.37 -23.98 -12.60
N GLU A 525 18.26 -23.85 -11.86
CA GLU A 525 16.99 -23.38 -12.42
C GLU A 525 17.12 -21.95 -12.94
N VAL A 526 17.66 -21.04 -12.14
CA VAL A 526 17.91 -19.63 -12.57
C VAL A 526 18.80 -19.59 -13.82
N LYS A 527 19.83 -20.46 -13.90
CA LYS A 527 20.68 -20.62 -15.10
C LYS A 527 19.87 -21.14 -16.29
N GLY A 528 19.04 -22.16 -16.11
CA GLY A 528 18.16 -22.71 -17.15
C GLY A 528 17.16 -21.68 -17.67
N ARG A 529 16.66 -20.79 -16.80
CA ARG A 529 15.78 -19.67 -17.14
C ARG A 529 16.54 -18.40 -17.61
N ARG A 530 17.84 -18.52 -17.94
CA ARG A 530 18.68 -17.47 -18.54
C ARG A 530 18.98 -16.26 -17.62
N GLY A 531 18.86 -16.41 -16.30
CA GLY A 531 19.18 -15.34 -15.33
C GLY A 531 20.69 -15.19 -15.15
N ILE A 532 21.39 -16.31 -15.09
CA ILE A 532 22.85 -16.37 -14.92
C ILE A 532 23.50 -17.21 -16.01
N THR A 533 24.73 -16.88 -16.37
CA THR A 533 25.52 -17.66 -17.31
C THR A 533 26.30 -18.76 -16.60
N ASP A 534 26.78 -18.50 -15.40
CA ASP A 534 27.51 -19.44 -14.57
C ASP A 534 27.45 -19.07 -13.09
N PHE A 535 27.65 -20.07 -12.21
CA PHE A 535 27.69 -19.87 -10.77
C PHE A 535 28.62 -20.85 -10.08
N ARG A 536 29.06 -20.51 -8.88
CA ARG A 536 29.80 -21.39 -7.97
C ARG A 536 29.41 -21.06 -6.54
N VAL A 537 29.06 -22.08 -5.77
CA VAL A 537 28.83 -21.99 -4.32
C VAL A 537 30.07 -22.54 -3.62
N VAL A 538 30.61 -21.83 -2.66
CA VAL A 538 31.73 -22.23 -1.80
C VAL A 538 31.24 -22.17 -0.37
N CYS A 539 31.13 -23.32 0.27
CA CYS A 539 30.77 -23.47 1.67
C CYS A 539 31.52 -24.69 2.21
N ASP A 540 32.81 -24.52 2.44
CA ASP A 540 33.74 -25.59 2.85
C ASP A 540 34.65 -25.07 3.98
N GLU A 541 35.68 -25.84 4.31
CA GLU A 541 36.66 -25.47 5.34
C GLU A 541 37.47 -24.21 5.03
N THR A 542 37.52 -23.80 3.76
CA THR A 542 38.24 -22.58 3.37
C THR A 542 37.54 -21.30 3.83
N ASN A 543 36.21 -21.34 3.87
CA ASN A 543 35.36 -20.22 4.37
C ASN A 543 35.07 -20.40 5.85
N ASN A 544 34.87 -21.64 6.34
CA ASN A 544 34.51 -21.98 7.70
C ASN A 544 35.71 -22.58 8.43
N THR A 545 36.67 -21.71 8.72
CA THR A 545 37.87 -22.09 9.52
C THR A 545 37.49 -22.32 10.99
N ALA A 546 38.33 -22.98 11.76
CA ALA A 546 38.11 -23.20 13.20
C ALA A 546 37.78 -21.89 13.94
N ALA A 547 38.42 -20.78 13.59
CA ALA A 547 38.16 -19.46 14.17
C ALA A 547 36.74 -18.90 13.82
N VAL A 548 36.18 -19.27 12.69
CA VAL A 548 34.80 -18.91 12.28
C VAL A 548 33.81 -19.76 13.09
N ILE A 549 34.08 -21.05 13.19
CA ILE A 549 33.26 -21.99 13.99
C ILE A 549 33.23 -21.59 15.46
N ASP A 550 34.39 -21.22 16.02
CA ASP A 550 34.52 -20.76 17.41
C ASP A 550 33.73 -19.45 17.70
N ARG A 551 33.45 -18.64 16.68
CA ARG A 551 32.59 -17.45 16.78
C ARG A 551 31.10 -17.75 16.54
N ASN A 552 30.72 -19.00 16.37
CA ASN A 552 29.37 -19.45 16.01
C ASN A 552 28.86 -18.82 14.68
N GLU A 553 29.78 -18.64 13.73
CA GLU A 553 29.46 -18.10 12.39
C GLU A 553 29.45 -19.21 11.36
N PHE A 554 28.55 -19.05 10.33
CA PHE A 554 28.48 -19.91 9.17
C PHE A 554 28.64 -19.02 7.93
N ILE A 555 29.62 -19.31 7.08
CA ILE A 555 29.94 -18.48 5.89
C ILE A 555 29.80 -19.30 4.62
N ALA A 556 28.92 -18.85 3.73
CA ALA A 556 28.80 -19.35 2.37
C ALA A 556 29.06 -18.22 1.38
N THR A 557 29.85 -18.47 0.34
CA THR A 557 30.17 -17.50 -0.71
C THR A 557 29.60 -17.95 -2.05
N LEU A 558 28.76 -17.11 -2.64
CA LEU A 558 28.14 -17.36 -3.94
C LEU A 558 28.81 -16.47 -5.00
N PHE A 559 29.43 -17.10 -5.99
CA PHE A 559 29.97 -16.44 -7.18
C PHE A 559 28.95 -16.56 -8.32
N ILE A 560 28.47 -15.43 -8.84
CA ILE A 560 27.41 -15.38 -9.84
C ILE A 560 27.89 -14.56 -11.03
N LYS A 561 27.73 -15.09 -12.25
CA LYS A 561 27.91 -14.39 -13.51
C LYS A 561 26.54 -14.07 -14.11
N PRO A 562 26.02 -12.83 -13.97
CA PRO A 562 24.70 -12.46 -14.48
C PRO A 562 24.67 -12.42 -16.01
N ALA A 563 23.52 -12.74 -16.59
CA ALA A 563 23.24 -12.50 -17.99
C ALA A 563 23.01 -11.00 -18.22
N ARG A 564 23.57 -10.45 -19.31
CA ARG A 564 23.44 -9.05 -19.67
C ARG A 564 22.41 -8.84 -20.78
N SER A 565 21.61 -7.79 -20.70
CA SER A 565 20.71 -7.36 -21.76
C SER A 565 21.48 -6.77 -22.96
N ILE A 566 20.94 -6.95 -24.16
CA ILE A 566 21.48 -6.36 -25.38
C ILE A 566 20.96 -4.92 -25.51
N ASN A 567 21.85 -3.94 -25.46
CA ASN A 567 21.49 -2.53 -25.56
C ASN A 567 21.85 -1.92 -26.92
N PHE A 568 22.82 -2.49 -27.63
CA PHE A 568 23.28 -2.01 -28.94
C PHE A 568 23.28 -3.15 -29.94
N VAL A 569 22.65 -2.94 -31.09
CA VAL A 569 22.65 -3.86 -32.23
C VAL A 569 23.27 -3.12 -33.40
N THR A 570 24.41 -3.62 -33.87
CA THR A 570 25.04 -3.09 -35.09
C THR A 570 24.67 -4.01 -36.25
N LEU A 571 24.06 -3.45 -37.29
CA LEU A 571 23.69 -4.14 -38.52
C LEU A 571 24.60 -3.64 -39.63
N ASN A 572 25.45 -4.52 -40.17
CA ASN A 572 26.31 -4.24 -41.29
C ASN A 572 25.63 -4.75 -42.57
N PHE A 573 25.24 -3.82 -43.44
CA PHE A 573 24.73 -4.15 -44.77
C PHE A 573 25.86 -4.03 -45.77
N VAL A 574 26.29 -5.14 -46.37
CA VAL A 574 27.34 -5.17 -47.39
C VAL A 574 26.67 -5.41 -48.74
N ALA A 575 26.74 -4.41 -49.61
CA ALA A 575 26.32 -4.55 -51.01
C ALA A 575 27.44 -5.17 -51.83
N VAL A 576 27.19 -6.31 -52.45
CA VAL A 576 28.18 -7.08 -53.24
C VAL A 576 27.80 -6.93 -54.74
N ARG A 577 28.79 -6.84 -55.61
CA ARG A 577 28.57 -6.85 -57.08
C ARG A 577 28.08 -8.19 -57.56
N THR A 578 27.24 -8.20 -58.57
CA THR A 578 26.76 -9.40 -59.23
C THR A 578 27.95 -10.22 -59.76
N GLY A 579 28.18 -11.40 -59.22
CA GLY A 579 29.27 -12.33 -59.62
C GLY A 579 30.37 -12.55 -58.59
N VAL A 580 30.26 -11.99 -57.39
CA VAL A 580 31.16 -12.30 -56.23
C VAL A 580 30.46 -13.34 -55.33
N GLU A 581 31.15 -14.42 -55.03
CA GLU A 581 30.61 -15.42 -54.10
C GLU A 581 30.65 -14.86 -52.64
N PHE A 582 29.59 -15.15 -51.84
CA PHE A 582 29.46 -14.63 -50.46
C PHE A 582 30.59 -15.07 -49.53
N GLU A 583 31.22 -16.27 -49.77
CA GLU A 583 32.32 -16.77 -48.97
C GLU A 583 33.58 -15.90 -49.07
N GLU A 584 33.82 -15.22 -50.20
CA GLU A 584 34.97 -14.33 -50.42
C GLU A 584 34.83 -13.01 -49.67
N VAL A 585 33.59 -12.56 -49.36
CA VAL A 585 33.30 -11.33 -48.64
C VAL A 585 33.33 -11.51 -47.14
N VAL A 586 32.96 -12.67 -46.64
CA VAL A 586 32.93 -12.98 -45.18
C VAL A 586 34.34 -13.07 -44.62
N GLY A 587 35.39 -13.36 -45.41
CA GLY A 587 36.76 -13.39 -44.99
C GLY A 587 37.48 -12.04 -44.85
N THR A 588 36.83 -10.93 -45.30
CA THR A 588 37.41 -9.57 -45.32
C THR A 588 36.69 -8.53 -44.43
N VAL A 589 35.71 -8.90 -43.60
CA VAL A 589 34.99 -8.01 -42.67
C VAL A 589 35.41 -8.25 -41.23
#